data_458c16348a189adb4698f3cfd6069c5d
#
_entry.id   458c16348a189adb4698f3cfd6069c5d
#
_cell.length_a   1.000
_cell.length_b   1.000
_cell.length_c   1.000
_cell.angle_alpha   90.00
_cell.angle_beta   90.00
_cell.angle_gamma   90.00
#
_symmetry.space_group_name_H-M   'P 1'
#
loop_
_entity.id
_entity.type
_entity.pdbx_description
1 polymer ?
#
loop_
_entity_poly.entity_id
_entity_poly.type
_entity_poly.pdbx_seq_one_letter_code
_entity_poly.pdbx_strand_id
1 'polypeptide(L)'
;MNLLRLFWLGVGFSAVAMNAHAETISVSATKSLASAAIFVADDRGFFRDEGITLDFKYFNAAQPVAVAVASGDAQFGITGLSAGFYNMAGKQSLKIVAAGAREEPGHSTGAYVVSKEAYEKGIKSVKDLKGARFGLTTVGSPYHYSLLLASQKYGFDIAGMKLVPLQTFSNVLAAIKGKQIDAGLLNAYIALPAEKSGDVKIIGWVGDETPWQLGAVFTSGDTAAKHRELIERFVRAYKKGAALYHDAIFAETSPEASQKDAIIQTLSKYSGLSPDEVLESLNFIDRKAELDVDDISHQIETWKQQNKVGADVTANGIIDAEFVTARP
;
A
#
# COMPACT_ATOMS: atom_id res chain seq x y z
N MET A 1 42.30 -18.05 -72.34
CA MET A 1 40.86 -18.01 -72.03
C MET A 1 40.73 -18.33 -70.56
N ASN A 2 40.82 -17.27 -69.71
CA ASN A 2 40.86 -17.40 -68.23
C ASN A 2 39.48 -17.24 -67.67
N LEU A 3 38.98 -18.25 -66.94
CA LEU A 3 37.75 -18.17 -66.15
C LEU A 3 38.13 -17.81 -64.71
N LEU A 4 37.81 -16.59 -64.28
CA LEU A 4 37.87 -16.14 -62.88
C LEU A 4 36.59 -16.70 -62.15
N ARG A 5 36.80 -17.54 -61.14
CA ARG A 5 35.74 -17.94 -60.20
C ARG A 5 35.81 -17.00 -59.00
N LEU A 6 34.75 -16.14 -58.83
CA LEU A 6 34.49 -15.38 -57.64
C LEU A 6 33.93 -16.32 -56.55
N PHE A 7 34.63 -16.45 -55.43
CA PHE A 7 34.13 -17.05 -54.20
C PHE A 7 33.43 -15.96 -53.38
N TRP A 8 32.12 -16.05 -53.20
CA TRP A 8 31.36 -15.24 -52.23
C TRP A 8 31.46 -15.96 -50.87
N LEU A 9 32.19 -15.36 -49.89
CA LEU A 9 32.13 -15.72 -48.47
C LEU A 9 30.91 -15.03 -47.86
N GLY A 10 29.82 -15.78 -47.62
CA GLY A 10 28.70 -15.37 -46.84
C GLY A 10 29.06 -15.39 -45.37
N VAL A 11 29.23 -14.22 -44.76
CA VAL A 11 29.31 -14.06 -43.29
C VAL A 11 27.92 -14.20 -42.72
N GLY A 12 27.61 -15.40 -42.23
CA GLY A 12 26.39 -15.64 -41.46
C GLY A 12 26.44 -14.93 -40.12
N PHE A 13 25.68 -13.85 -39.95
CA PHE A 13 25.45 -13.23 -38.65
C PHE A 13 24.47 -14.13 -37.89
N SER A 14 24.99 -15.05 -37.06
CA SER A 14 24.18 -15.78 -36.09
C SER A 14 23.77 -14.81 -34.99
N ALA A 15 22.53 -14.32 -35.06
CA ALA A 15 21.89 -13.64 -33.94
C ALA A 15 21.73 -14.66 -32.80
N VAL A 16 22.64 -14.61 -31.82
CA VAL A 16 22.46 -15.31 -30.56
C VAL A 16 21.29 -14.64 -29.85
N ALA A 17 20.11 -15.25 -29.94
CA ALA A 17 19.00 -14.90 -29.09
C ALA A 17 19.41 -15.22 -27.65
N MET A 18 19.86 -14.24 -26.90
CA MET A 18 19.96 -14.33 -25.45
C MET A 18 18.55 -14.57 -24.92
N ASN A 19 18.24 -15.81 -24.58
CA ASN A 19 17.12 -16.12 -23.70
C ASN A 19 17.45 -15.49 -22.35
N ALA A 20 17.10 -14.22 -22.17
CA ALA A 20 17.09 -13.61 -20.85
C ALA A 20 15.99 -14.36 -20.05
N HIS A 21 16.42 -15.30 -19.19
CA HIS A 21 15.51 -15.87 -18.20
C HIS A 21 15.00 -14.72 -17.33
N ALA A 22 13.66 -14.60 -17.23
CA ALA A 22 13.06 -13.62 -16.35
C ALA A 22 13.55 -13.87 -14.91
N GLU A 23 14.07 -12.82 -14.28
CA GLU A 23 14.51 -12.84 -12.89
C GLU A 23 13.30 -12.95 -11.98
N THR A 24 13.26 -13.95 -11.08
CA THR A 24 12.17 -14.08 -10.10
C THR A 24 12.47 -13.21 -8.89
N ILE A 25 11.55 -12.26 -8.62
CA ILE A 25 11.65 -11.26 -7.57
C ILE A 25 10.56 -11.51 -6.52
N SER A 26 10.98 -11.72 -5.25
CA SER A 26 10.04 -11.87 -4.15
C SER A 26 9.51 -10.51 -3.69
N VAL A 27 8.17 -10.41 -3.59
CA VAL A 27 7.46 -9.20 -3.16
C VAL A 27 6.58 -9.50 -1.96
N SER A 28 6.83 -8.81 -0.84
CA SER A 28 5.94 -8.86 0.32
C SER A 28 4.80 -7.84 0.17
N ALA A 29 3.57 -8.29 0.41
CA ALA A 29 2.38 -7.45 0.27
C ALA A 29 1.27 -7.89 1.23
N THR A 30 0.26 -7.04 1.40
CA THR A 30 -1.05 -7.45 1.91
C THR A 30 -1.99 -7.73 0.73
N LYS A 31 -2.98 -8.61 0.92
CA LYS A 31 -4.04 -8.85 -0.10
C LYS A 31 -5.06 -7.69 -0.19
N SER A 32 -4.74 -6.53 0.36
CA SER A 32 -5.63 -5.37 0.31
C SER A 32 -5.53 -4.65 -1.03
N LEU A 33 -6.58 -3.92 -1.42
CA LEU A 33 -6.59 -3.10 -2.63
C LEU A 33 -5.60 -1.92 -2.56
N ALA A 34 -5.02 -1.62 -1.39
CA ALA A 34 -3.87 -0.71 -1.30
C ALA A 34 -2.66 -1.16 -2.14
N SER A 35 -2.63 -2.45 -2.53
CA SER A 35 -1.63 -3.02 -3.44
C SER A 35 -2.11 -3.11 -4.91
N ALA A 36 -3.24 -2.48 -5.28
CA ALA A 36 -3.89 -2.67 -6.59
C ALA A 36 -2.94 -2.41 -7.78
N ALA A 37 -2.12 -1.36 -7.73
CA ALA A 37 -1.23 -1.03 -8.85
C ALA A 37 -0.23 -2.14 -9.18
N ILE A 38 0.35 -2.82 -8.17
CA ILE A 38 1.30 -3.92 -8.43
C ILE A 38 0.58 -5.16 -8.96
N PHE A 39 -0.64 -5.43 -8.52
CA PHE A 39 -1.46 -6.53 -9.03
C PHE A 39 -1.83 -6.31 -10.50
N VAL A 40 -2.22 -5.08 -10.84
CA VAL A 40 -2.50 -4.69 -12.23
C VAL A 40 -1.24 -4.79 -13.08
N ALA A 41 -0.09 -4.31 -12.60
CA ALA A 41 1.18 -4.39 -13.32
C ALA A 41 1.60 -5.84 -13.61
N ASP A 42 1.42 -6.74 -12.65
CA ASP A 42 1.76 -8.15 -12.78
C ASP A 42 0.82 -8.86 -13.76
N ASP A 43 -0.49 -8.69 -13.61
CA ASP A 43 -1.51 -9.31 -14.48
C ASP A 43 -1.37 -8.87 -15.94
N ARG A 44 -1.09 -7.58 -16.17
CA ARG A 44 -0.88 -7.01 -17.50
C ARG A 44 0.50 -7.33 -18.10
N GLY A 45 1.36 -7.98 -17.37
CA GLY A 45 2.68 -8.39 -17.86
C GLY A 45 3.74 -7.30 -17.86
N PHE A 46 3.48 -6.13 -17.25
CA PHE A 46 4.45 -5.02 -17.25
C PHE A 46 5.76 -5.40 -16.56
N PHE A 47 5.74 -6.29 -15.56
CA PHE A 47 6.94 -6.84 -14.97
C PHE A 47 7.65 -7.82 -15.91
N ARG A 48 6.90 -8.65 -16.63
CA ARG A 48 7.48 -9.57 -17.62
C ARG A 48 8.17 -8.84 -18.77
N ASP A 49 7.62 -7.71 -19.20
CA ASP A 49 8.23 -6.84 -20.22
C ASP A 49 9.58 -6.26 -19.76
N GLU A 50 9.78 -6.14 -18.45
CA GLU A 50 11.03 -5.71 -17.82
C GLU A 50 11.94 -6.90 -17.42
N GLY A 51 11.61 -8.13 -17.87
CA GLY A 51 12.38 -9.33 -17.53
C GLY A 51 12.22 -9.78 -16.07
N ILE A 52 11.11 -9.42 -15.40
CA ILE A 52 10.83 -9.74 -14.01
C ILE A 52 9.60 -10.64 -13.92
N THR A 53 9.69 -11.67 -13.06
CA THR A 53 8.53 -12.47 -12.62
C THR A 53 8.35 -12.26 -11.12
N LEU A 54 7.14 -11.94 -10.66
CA LEU A 54 6.89 -11.70 -9.23
C LEU A 54 6.51 -12.99 -8.49
N ASP A 55 7.12 -13.19 -7.30
CA ASP A 55 6.72 -14.19 -6.30
C ASP A 55 6.16 -13.46 -5.08
N PHE A 56 4.82 -13.48 -4.92
CA PHE A 56 4.16 -12.76 -3.85
C PHE A 56 4.17 -13.52 -2.53
N LYS A 57 4.65 -12.85 -1.46
CA LYS A 57 4.56 -13.29 -0.06
C LYS A 57 3.53 -12.44 0.68
N TYR A 58 2.38 -13.02 1.00
CA TYR A 58 1.28 -12.30 1.62
C TYR A 58 1.31 -12.32 3.13
N PHE A 59 0.98 -11.18 3.74
CA PHE A 59 0.89 -10.97 5.18
C PHE A 59 -0.44 -10.31 5.57
N ASN A 60 -0.84 -10.47 6.83
CA ASN A 60 -2.13 -9.98 7.34
C ASN A 60 -2.05 -8.59 8.00
N ALA A 61 -0.87 -7.94 7.99
CA ALA A 61 -0.64 -6.61 8.56
C ALA A 61 0.57 -5.94 7.91
N ALA A 62 0.67 -4.62 8.03
CA ALA A 62 1.73 -3.81 7.41
C ALA A 62 3.13 -4.12 7.98
N GLN A 63 3.24 -4.27 9.31
CA GLN A 63 4.53 -4.46 9.96
C GLN A 63 5.28 -5.72 9.49
N PRO A 64 4.68 -6.91 9.39
CA PRO A 64 5.35 -8.10 8.84
C PRO A 64 5.84 -7.93 7.39
N VAL A 65 5.13 -7.17 6.55
CA VAL A 65 5.57 -6.86 5.18
C VAL A 65 6.91 -6.12 5.20
N ALA A 66 7.02 -5.08 6.02
CA ALA A 66 8.25 -4.31 6.15
C ALA A 66 9.41 -5.14 6.75
N VAL A 67 9.10 -5.99 7.73
CA VAL A 67 10.10 -6.90 8.33
C VAL A 67 10.64 -7.88 7.31
N ALA A 68 9.81 -8.48 6.46
CA ALA A 68 10.24 -9.43 5.43
C ALA A 68 11.22 -8.81 4.42
N VAL A 69 11.08 -7.52 4.09
CA VAL A 69 12.05 -6.82 3.24
C VAL A 69 13.32 -6.48 4.02
N ALA A 70 13.19 -6.00 5.24
CA ALA A 70 14.35 -5.63 6.06
C ALA A 70 15.23 -6.84 6.42
N SER A 71 14.65 -8.06 6.54
CA SER A 71 15.37 -9.32 6.79
C SER A 71 15.95 -9.97 5.53
N GLY A 72 15.54 -9.51 4.33
CA GLY A 72 15.92 -10.13 3.06
C GLY A 72 15.04 -11.30 2.62
N ASP A 73 13.95 -11.59 3.35
CA ASP A 73 12.99 -12.63 2.95
C ASP A 73 12.17 -12.21 1.71
N ALA A 74 12.07 -10.90 1.44
CA ALA A 74 11.53 -10.35 0.21
C ALA A 74 12.42 -9.20 -0.30
N GLN A 75 12.51 -9.04 -1.62
CA GLN A 75 13.35 -8.01 -2.25
C GLN A 75 12.62 -6.65 -2.29
N PHE A 76 11.31 -6.68 -2.50
CA PHE A 76 10.44 -5.50 -2.47
C PHE A 76 9.25 -5.70 -1.53
N GLY A 77 8.67 -4.59 -1.10
CA GLY A 77 7.46 -4.58 -0.30
C GLY A 77 6.51 -3.47 -0.73
N ILE A 78 5.20 -3.71 -0.55
CA ILE A 78 4.17 -2.68 -0.72
C ILE A 78 3.16 -2.81 0.42
N THR A 79 3.03 -1.76 1.22
CA THR A 79 2.08 -1.70 2.34
C THR A 79 1.95 -0.30 2.92
N GLY A 80 1.01 -0.12 3.85
CA GLY A 80 0.90 1.09 4.67
C GLY A 80 2.12 1.30 5.57
N LEU A 81 2.52 2.56 5.75
CA LEU A 81 3.70 2.94 6.51
C LEU A 81 3.40 2.99 8.02
N SER A 82 4.19 2.29 8.80
CA SER A 82 4.06 2.18 10.27
C SER A 82 5.24 2.85 10.98
N ALA A 83 5.10 3.16 12.26
CA ALA A 83 6.21 3.62 13.08
C ALA A 83 7.41 2.65 13.03
N GLY A 84 7.14 1.34 13.02
CA GLY A 84 8.18 0.32 12.89
C GLY A 84 8.87 0.34 11.53
N PHE A 85 8.15 0.64 10.43
CA PHE A 85 8.74 0.86 9.11
C PHE A 85 9.74 2.03 9.18
N TYR A 86 9.33 3.19 9.72
CA TYR A 86 10.19 4.36 9.83
C TYR A 86 11.45 4.11 10.65
N ASN A 87 11.36 3.35 11.74
CA ASN A 87 12.54 2.97 12.53
C ASN A 87 13.52 2.07 11.75
N MET A 88 13.01 1.11 10.96
CA MET A 88 13.87 0.27 10.11
C MET A 88 14.48 1.08 8.98
N ALA A 89 13.71 1.95 8.34
CA ALA A 89 14.20 2.82 7.28
C ALA A 89 15.24 3.83 7.79
N GLY A 90 15.04 4.41 8.97
CA GLY A 90 16.02 5.28 9.62
C GLY A 90 17.36 4.60 9.90
N LYS A 91 17.34 3.29 10.17
CA LYS A 91 18.55 2.44 10.30
C LYS A 91 19.11 1.99 8.94
N GLN A 92 18.66 2.58 7.84
CA GLN A 92 19.04 2.24 6.47
C GLN A 92 18.67 0.81 6.04
N SER A 93 17.79 0.12 6.77
CA SER A 93 17.34 -1.23 6.41
C SER A 93 16.30 -1.24 5.29
N LEU A 94 15.63 -0.09 5.06
CA LEU A 94 14.59 0.08 4.02
C LEU A 94 14.74 1.43 3.30
N LYS A 95 14.34 1.47 2.02
CA LYS A 95 14.24 2.68 1.19
C LYS A 95 12.93 2.70 0.43
N ILE A 96 12.21 3.82 0.47
CA ILE A 96 11.02 4.07 -0.35
C ILE A 96 11.48 4.36 -1.79
N VAL A 97 10.85 3.68 -2.77
CA VAL A 97 11.18 3.81 -4.20
C VAL A 97 10.00 4.25 -5.07
N ALA A 98 8.75 4.19 -4.57
CA ALA A 98 7.58 4.78 -5.22
C ALA A 98 6.44 4.97 -4.22
N ALA A 99 5.46 5.83 -4.53
CA ALA A 99 4.24 5.91 -3.73
C ALA A 99 3.36 4.67 -3.91
N GLY A 100 2.64 4.30 -2.86
CA GLY A 100 1.53 3.36 -2.88
C GLY A 100 0.18 4.09 -2.79
N ALA A 101 -0.82 3.43 -2.19
CA ALA A 101 -2.13 4.00 -2.00
C ALA A 101 -2.14 5.20 -1.05
N ARG A 102 -3.14 6.07 -1.24
CA ARG A 102 -3.47 7.20 -0.37
C ARG A 102 -4.87 7.06 0.19
N GLU A 103 -5.09 7.62 1.37
CA GLU A 103 -6.41 7.92 1.87
C GLU A 103 -6.85 9.27 1.25
N GLU A 104 -7.89 9.25 0.42
CA GLU A 104 -8.42 10.44 -0.25
C GLU A 104 -9.95 10.48 -0.09
N PRO A 105 -10.58 11.67 -0.09
CA PRO A 105 -12.03 11.79 -0.01
C PRO A 105 -12.74 10.96 -1.09
N GLY A 106 -13.72 10.17 -0.68
CA GLY A 106 -14.47 9.27 -1.55
C GLY A 106 -13.73 7.98 -1.95
N HIS A 107 -12.44 7.81 -1.60
CA HIS A 107 -11.60 6.68 -1.99
C HIS A 107 -10.74 6.17 -0.83
N SER A 108 -11.40 5.82 0.26
CA SER A 108 -10.73 5.38 1.49
C SER A 108 -10.46 3.87 1.51
N THR A 109 -9.29 3.49 1.96
CA THR A 109 -8.98 2.09 2.26
C THR A 109 -9.53 1.68 3.64
N GLY A 110 -9.77 2.63 4.55
CA GLY A 110 -10.13 2.41 5.93
C GLY A 110 -11.43 3.10 6.36
N ALA A 111 -12.16 2.42 7.24
CA ALA A 111 -13.38 2.92 7.87
C ALA A 111 -13.26 2.89 9.40
N TYR A 112 -13.69 3.98 10.04
CA TYR A 112 -13.97 4.02 11.46
C TYR A 112 -15.29 3.29 11.73
N VAL A 113 -15.24 2.25 12.54
CA VAL A 113 -16.39 1.42 12.85
C VAL A 113 -16.63 1.36 14.35
N VAL A 114 -17.88 1.20 14.75
CA VAL A 114 -18.30 1.06 16.14
C VAL A 114 -19.23 -0.14 16.29
N SER A 115 -19.29 -0.70 17.51
CA SER A 115 -20.33 -1.67 17.84
C SER A 115 -21.70 -1.02 17.79
N LYS A 116 -22.75 -1.79 17.49
CA LYS A 116 -24.14 -1.30 17.53
C LYS A 116 -24.46 -0.66 18.88
N GLU A 117 -24.03 -1.28 19.98
CA GLU A 117 -24.25 -0.78 21.33
C GLU A 117 -23.55 0.58 21.57
N ALA A 118 -22.29 0.73 21.13
CA ALA A 118 -21.57 2.01 21.24
C ALA A 118 -22.23 3.11 20.40
N TYR A 119 -22.74 2.77 19.21
CA TYR A 119 -23.50 3.69 18.38
C TYR A 119 -24.80 4.15 19.04
N GLU A 120 -25.56 3.24 19.66
CA GLU A 120 -26.78 3.54 20.40
C GLU A 120 -26.48 4.39 21.65
N LYS A 121 -25.32 4.23 22.28
CA LYS A 121 -24.85 5.02 23.42
C LYS A 121 -24.28 6.40 23.02
N GLY A 122 -24.24 6.75 21.74
CA GLY A 122 -23.91 8.09 21.27
C GLY A 122 -22.60 8.25 20.50
N ILE A 123 -21.83 7.19 20.23
CA ILE A 123 -20.66 7.27 19.34
C ILE A 123 -21.15 7.16 17.88
N LYS A 124 -21.52 8.27 17.27
CA LYS A 124 -22.16 8.32 15.95
C LYS A 124 -21.26 8.89 14.85
N SER A 125 -20.13 9.47 15.21
CA SER A 125 -19.15 10.05 14.30
C SER A 125 -17.76 9.95 14.91
N VAL A 126 -16.71 10.20 14.12
CA VAL A 126 -15.32 10.12 14.55
C VAL A 126 -15.01 11.08 15.71
N LYS A 127 -15.65 12.25 15.76
CA LYS A 127 -15.51 13.22 16.87
C LYS A 127 -15.98 12.68 18.24
N ASP A 128 -16.84 11.65 18.23
CA ASP A 128 -17.43 11.09 19.45
C ASP A 128 -16.58 9.96 20.07
N LEU A 129 -15.40 9.66 19.47
CA LEU A 129 -14.52 8.54 19.88
C LEU A 129 -13.78 8.77 21.21
N LYS A 130 -13.88 9.98 21.79
CA LYS A 130 -13.24 10.31 23.08
C LYS A 130 -13.55 9.26 24.15
N GLY A 131 -12.48 8.67 24.75
CA GLY A 131 -12.61 7.73 25.86
C GLY A 131 -13.03 6.31 25.44
N ALA A 132 -13.26 6.02 24.15
CA ALA A 132 -13.62 4.70 23.67
C ALA A 132 -12.50 3.66 23.87
N ARG A 133 -12.89 2.40 24.08
CA ARG A 133 -11.99 1.26 23.91
C ARG A 133 -11.81 1.02 22.43
N PHE A 134 -10.62 1.31 21.90
CA PHE A 134 -10.39 1.36 20.45
C PHE A 134 -9.44 0.26 19.98
N GLY A 135 -9.90 -0.57 19.05
CA GLY A 135 -9.12 -1.66 18.47
C GLY A 135 -8.24 -1.22 17.31
N LEU A 136 -7.00 -1.68 17.32
CA LEU A 136 -6.00 -1.49 16.27
C LEU A 136 -5.33 -2.83 15.95
N THR A 137 -4.73 -2.96 14.77
CA THR A 137 -3.86 -4.12 14.51
C THR A 137 -2.64 -4.08 15.43
N THR A 138 -1.93 -2.97 15.46
CA THR A 138 -0.80 -2.73 16.38
C THR A 138 -0.73 -1.25 16.75
N VAL A 139 -0.19 -0.94 17.93
CA VAL A 139 0.19 0.43 18.28
C VAL A 139 1.35 0.84 17.36
N GLY A 140 1.21 1.99 16.68
CA GLY A 140 2.15 2.42 15.64
C GLY A 140 1.79 1.94 14.23
N SER A 141 0.62 1.27 14.04
CA SER A 141 0.12 0.90 12.71
C SER A 141 -0.30 2.12 11.89
N PRO A 142 -0.44 1.98 10.55
CA PRO A 142 -0.95 3.05 9.69
C PRO A 142 -2.28 3.64 10.19
N TYR A 143 -3.23 2.81 10.59
CA TYR A 143 -4.52 3.29 11.12
C TYR A 143 -4.46 3.82 12.56
N HIS A 144 -3.39 3.55 13.32
CA HIS A 144 -3.13 4.33 14.53
C HIS A 144 -2.76 5.78 14.17
N TYR A 145 -2.03 6.01 13.07
CA TYR A 145 -1.78 7.36 12.57
C TYR A 145 -3.08 8.08 12.17
N SER A 146 -3.99 7.41 11.46
CA SER A 146 -5.31 7.98 11.16
C SER A 146 -6.06 8.42 12.43
N LEU A 147 -6.01 7.62 13.49
CA LEU A 147 -6.64 7.98 14.76
C LEU A 147 -5.95 9.20 15.43
N LEU A 148 -4.62 9.31 15.32
CA LEU A 148 -3.89 10.50 15.79
C LEU A 148 -4.31 11.76 15.02
N LEU A 149 -4.40 11.69 13.69
CA LEU A 149 -4.89 12.80 12.87
C LEU A 149 -6.32 13.19 13.24
N ALA A 150 -7.21 12.21 13.42
CA ALA A 150 -8.59 12.47 13.85
C ALA A 150 -8.64 13.11 15.25
N SER A 151 -7.78 12.67 16.18
CA SER A 151 -7.70 13.26 17.50
C SER A 151 -7.26 14.73 17.46
N GLN A 152 -6.33 15.07 16.61
CA GLN A 152 -5.89 16.46 16.38
C GLN A 152 -7.02 17.29 15.75
N LYS A 153 -7.68 16.77 14.70
CA LYS A 153 -8.78 17.45 14.00
C LYS A 153 -9.96 17.77 14.92
N TYR A 154 -10.31 16.83 15.80
CA TYR A 154 -11.51 16.95 16.66
C TYR A 154 -11.20 17.32 18.11
N GLY A 155 -9.94 17.50 18.47
CA GLY A 155 -9.52 17.98 19.79
C GLY A 155 -9.77 16.98 20.92
N PHE A 156 -9.73 15.68 20.68
CA PHE A 156 -9.81 14.69 21.74
C PHE A 156 -8.44 14.10 22.08
N ASP A 157 -8.24 13.81 23.38
CA ASP A 157 -6.98 13.23 23.84
C ASP A 157 -6.97 11.70 23.63
N ILE A 158 -6.01 11.23 22.83
CA ILE A 158 -5.83 9.79 22.57
C ILE A 158 -5.27 9.06 23.81
N ALA A 159 -4.55 9.77 24.71
CA ALA A 159 -4.05 9.18 25.95
C ALA A 159 -5.17 8.80 26.92
N GLY A 160 -6.34 9.45 26.81
CA GLY A 160 -7.56 9.08 27.53
C GLY A 160 -8.31 7.89 26.95
N MET A 161 -7.88 7.35 25.80
CA MET A 161 -8.49 6.18 25.14
C MET A 161 -7.77 4.90 25.54
N LYS A 162 -8.52 3.80 25.62
CA LYS A 162 -7.93 2.47 25.79
C LYS A 162 -7.63 1.86 24.42
N LEU A 163 -6.40 1.98 23.92
CA LEU A 163 -5.97 1.34 22.68
C LEU A 163 -5.73 -0.16 22.93
N VAL A 164 -6.35 -1.01 22.10
CA VAL A 164 -6.29 -2.48 22.22
C VAL A 164 -5.65 -3.05 20.96
N PRO A 165 -4.38 -3.51 20.99
CA PRO A 165 -3.71 -4.13 19.86
C PRO A 165 -4.23 -5.57 19.69
N LEU A 166 -4.76 -5.90 18.50
CA LEU A 166 -5.45 -7.15 18.18
C LEU A 166 -4.83 -7.91 17.01
N GLN A 167 -3.72 -7.40 16.46
CA GLN A 167 -2.86 -7.99 15.43
C GLN A 167 -3.45 -8.03 14.01
N THR A 168 -4.73 -8.38 13.85
CA THR A 168 -5.39 -8.49 12.55
C THR A 168 -6.72 -7.73 12.54
N PHE A 169 -7.18 -7.31 11.35
CA PHE A 169 -8.49 -6.68 11.20
C PHE A 169 -9.65 -7.63 11.57
N SER A 170 -9.49 -8.92 11.28
CA SER A 170 -10.48 -9.94 11.68
C SER A 170 -10.64 -10.02 13.21
N ASN A 171 -9.52 -9.90 13.95
CA ASN A 171 -9.57 -9.87 15.42
C ASN A 171 -10.20 -8.56 15.93
N VAL A 172 -9.96 -7.42 15.26
CA VAL A 172 -10.64 -6.15 15.59
C VAL A 172 -12.16 -6.30 15.42
N LEU A 173 -12.60 -6.85 14.28
CA LEU A 173 -14.03 -7.11 14.06
C LEU A 173 -14.60 -8.09 15.12
N ALA A 174 -13.91 -9.17 15.41
CA ALA A 174 -14.34 -10.14 16.42
C ALA A 174 -14.46 -9.51 17.81
N ALA A 175 -13.51 -8.64 18.18
CA ALA A 175 -13.54 -7.92 19.46
C ALA A 175 -14.68 -6.91 19.55
N ILE A 176 -15.06 -6.24 18.43
CA ILE A 176 -16.26 -5.38 18.37
C ILE A 176 -17.52 -6.21 18.54
N LYS A 177 -17.66 -7.33 17.81
CA LYS A 177 -18.80 -8.27 17.92
C LYS A 177 -18.93 -8.86 19.32
N GLY A 178 -17.78 -9.19 19.93
CA GLY A 178 -17.70 -9.69 21.30
C GLY A 178 -17.82 -8.62 22.39
N LYS A 179 -18.08 -7.35 22.04
CA LYS A 179 -18.23 -6.21 22.97
C LYS A 179 -17.00 -5.97 23.86
N GLN A 180 -15.83 -6.44 23.42
CA GLN A 180 -14.56 -6.25 24.13
C GLN A 180 -14.00 -4.83 23.91
N ILE A 181 -14.33 -4.24 22.75
CA ILE A 181 -14.00 -2.87 22.35
C ILE A 181 -15.26 -2.16 21.82
N ASP A 182 -15.24 -0.85 21.87
CA ASP A 182 -16.37 -0.01 21.44
C ASP A 182 -16.28 0.36 19.96
N ALA A 183 -15.05 0.64 19.50
CA ALA A 183 -14.74 1.13 18.17
C ALA A 183 -13.42 0.55 17.63
N GLY A 184 -13.16 0.73 16.35
CA GLY A 184 -11.90 0.36 15.72
C GLY A 184 -11.78 0.91 14.30
N LEU A 185 -10.66 0.62 13.65
CA LEU A 185 -10.46 0.84 12.22
C LEU A 185 -10.37 -0.49 11.49
N LEU A 186 -11.13 -0.62 10.42
CA LEU A 186 -11.15 -1.79 9.56
C LEU A 186 -10.89 -1.36 8.11
N ASN A 187 -10.27 -2.23 7.31
CA ASN A 187 -10.27 -2.04 5.87
C ASN A 187 -11.70 -2.11 5.31
N ALA A 188 -11.96 -1.34 4.25
CA ALA A 188 -13.27 -1.22 3.61
C ALA A 188 -13.89 -2.59 3.28
N TYR A 189 -13.11 -3.52 2.73
CA TYR A 189 -13.57 -4.86 2.36
C TYR A 189 -14.01 -5.73 3.56
N ILE A 190 -13.65 -5.36 4.80
CA ILE A 190 -14.15 -6.00 6.02
C ILE A 190 -15.29 -5.18 6.62
N ALA A 191 -15.17 -3.84 6.61
CA ALA A 191 -16.14 -2.94 7.21
C ALA A 191 -17.50 -3.00 6.50
N LEU A 192 -17.52 -2.98 5.17
CA LEU A 192 -18.75 -2.96 4.37
C LEU A 192 -19.61 -4.23 4.57
N PRO A 193 -19.08 -5.47 4.44
CA PRO A 193 -19.86 -6.66 4.75
C PRO A 193 -20.33 -6.71 6.21
N ALA A 194 -19.48 -6.27 7.15
CA ALA A 194 -19.83 -6.24 8.57
C ALA A 194 -20.94 -5.23 8.88
N GLU A 195 -21.01 -4.09 8.19
CA GLU A 195 -22.12 -3.15 8.29
C GLU A 195 -23.38 -3.70 7.66
N LYS A 196 -23.30 -4.30 6.45
CA LYS A 196 -24.44 -4.95 5.78
C LYS A 196 -25.05 -6.06 6.64
N SER A 197 -24.24 -6.84 7.38
CA SER A 197 -24.72 -7.87 8.32
C SER A 197 -25.25 -7.28 9.64
N GLY A 198 -25.07 -6.00 9.91
CA GLY A 198 -25.45 -5.33 11.14
C GLY A 198 -24.50 -5.56 12.33
N ASP A 199 -23.33 -6.13 12.09
CA ASP A 199 -22.32 -6.39 13.13
C ASP A 199 -21.66 -5.11 13.66
N VAL A 200 -21.52 -4.09 12.79
CA VAL A 200 -20.93 -2.79 13.10
C VAL A 200 -21.74 -1.65 12.48
N LYS A 201 -21.39 -0.42 12.86
CA LYS A 201 -21.76 0.81 12.14
C LYS A 201 -20.52 1.54 11.68
N ILE A 202 -20.47 1.92 10.40
CA ILE A 202 -19.46 2.84 9.88
C ILE A 202 -19.85 4.27 10.34
N ILE A 203 -18.91 4.97 10.96
CA ILE A 203 -19.10 6.34 11.50
C ILE A 203 -18.23 7.38 10.81
N GLY A 204 -17.42 6.97 9.86
CA GLY A 204 -16.58 7.82 9.02
C GLY A 204 -15.58 7.03 8.19
N TRP A 205 -15.13 7.61 7.11
CA TRP A 205 -14.09 7.07 6.23
C TRP A 205 -12.78 7.81 6.46
N VAL A 206 -11.65 7.11 6.49
CA VAL A 206 -10.35 7.72 6.80
C VAL A 206 -10.00 8.85 5.86
N GLY A 207 -10.18 8.67 4.54
CA GLY A 207 -9.87 9.69 3.55
C GLY A 207 -10.77 10.91 3.62
N ASP A 208 -12.06 10.75 3.97
CA ASP A 208 -12.99 11.87 4.17
C ASP A 208 -12.65 12.65 5.45
N GLU A 209 -12.18 11.94 6.47
CA GLU A 209 -11.82 12.54 7.74
C GLU A 209 -10.47 13.25 7.68
N THR A 210 -9.46 12.56 7.23
CA THR A 210 -8.07 13.05 7.23
C THR A 210 -7.32 12.41 6.06
N PRO A 211 -7.23 13.05 4.87
CA PRO A 211 -6.44 12.55 3.75
C PRO A 211 -4.94 12.46 4.10
N TRP A 212 -4.26 11.39 3.66
CA TRP A 212 -2.83 11.19 3.92
C TRP A 212 -2.20 10.10 3.05
N GLN A 213 -0.86 10.05 2.95
CA GLN A 213 -0.11 9.03 2.22
C GLN A 213 -0.09 7.71 3.01
N LEU A 214 -0.97 6.79 2.68
CA LEU A 214 -1.11 5.53 3.41
C LEU A 214 0.11 4.63 3.25
N GLY A 215 0.57 4.41 2.03
CA GLY A 215 1.56 3.39 1.74
C GLY A 215 2.59 3.79 0.71
N ALA A 216 3.59 2.93 0.58
CA ALA A 216 4.66 3.07 -0.41
C ALA A 216 5.14 1.71 -0.91
N VAL A 217 5.81 1.73 -2.06
CA VAL A 217 6.69 0.66 -2.52
C VAL A 217 8.08 0.93 -1.96
N PHE A 218 8.72 -0.11 -1.43
CA PHE A 218 10.03 0.00 -0.82
C PHE A 218 10.87 -1.25 -1.05
N THR A 219 12.16 -1.12 -0.87
CA THR A 219 13.14 -2.20 -0.95
C THR A 219 14.09 -2.17 0.24
N SER A 220 14.95 -3.18 0.38
CA SER A 220 15.99 -3.15 1.41
C SER A 220 17.07 -2.11 1.09
N GLY A 221 17.73 -1.59 2.13
CA GLY A 221 18.87 -0.69 1.95
C GLY A 221 20.01 -1.34 1.16
N ASP A 222 20.20 -2.65 1.30
CA ASP A 222 21.20 -3.43 0.56
C ASP A 222 20.83 -3.50 -0.93
N THR A 223 19.58 -3.82 -1.28
CA THR A 223 19.10 -3.81 -2.66
C THR A 223 19.20 -2.39 -3.25
N ALA A 224 18.83 -1.35 -2.48
CA ALA A 224 18.97 0.04 -2.92
C ALA A 224 20.41 0.41 -3.26
N ALA A 225 21.37 -0.07 -2.49
CA ALA A 225 22.78 0.23 -2.71
C ALA A 225 23.41 -0.55 -3.88
N LYS A 226 22.99 -1.81 -4.11
CA LYS A 226 23.72 -2.74 -5.01
C LYS A 226 22.97 -3.09 -6.30
N HIS A 227 21.67 -2.89 -6.39
CA HIS A 227 20.80 -3.37 -7.48
C HIS A 227 19.96 -2.26 -8.11
N ARG A 228 20.60 -1.11 -8.43
CA ARG A 228 19.91 0.09 -8.98
C ARG A 228 19.11 -0.21 -10.25
N GLU A 229 19.69 -0.97 -11.19
CA GLU A 229 19.02 -1.35 -12.44
C GLU A 229 17.75 -2.20 -12.20
N LEU A 230 17.80 -3.11 -11.22
CA LEU A 230 16.62 -3.89 -10.85
C LEU A 230 15.51 -2.98 -10.32
N ILE A 231 15.84 -2.01 -9.46
CA ILE A 231 14.87 -1.06 -8.91
C ILE A 231 14.27 -0.22 -10.03
N GLU A 232 15.08 0.26 -10.98
CA GLU A 232 14.61 1.04 -12.13
C GLU A 232 13.58 0.26 -12.96
N ARG A 233 13.90 -1.00 -13.31
CA ARG A 233 12.99 -1.89 -14.05
C ARG A 233 11.70 -2.15 -13.25
N PHE A 234 11.83 -2.44 -11.97
CA PHE A 234 10.69 -2.70 -11.08
C PHE A 234 9.77 -1.46 -10.97
N VAL A 235 10.33 -0.28 -10.69
CA VAL A 235 9.57 0.97 -10.55
C VAL A 235 8.92 1.37 -11.86
N ARG A 236 9.58 1.16 -13.01
CA ARG A 236 9.02 1.43 -14.34
C ARG A 236 7.80 0.55 -14.62
N ALA A 237 7.85 -0.74 -14.31
CA ALA A 237 6.72 -1.65 -14.42
C ALA A 237 5.57 -1.26 -13.47
N TYR A 238 5.91 -0.96 -12.21
CA TYR A 238 4.93 -0.52 -11.21
C TYR A 238 4.21 0.77 -11.63
N LYS A 239 4.94 1.78 -12.10
CA LYS A 239 4.34 3.05 -12.58
C LYS A 239 3.39 2.85 -13.76
N LYS A 240 3.67 1.91 -14.67
CA LYS A 240 2.71 1.53 -15.74
C LYS A 240 1.41 0.96 -15.16
N GLY A 241 1.52 0.10 -14.13
CA GLY A 241 0.36 -0.45 -13.43
C GLY A 241 -0.44 0.61 -12.67
N ALA A 242 0.24 1.56 -12.02
CA ALA A 242 -0.41 2.68 -11.33
C ALA A 242 -1.16 3.59 -12.32
N ALA A 243 -0.55 3.92 -13.45
CA ALA A 243 -1.18 4.72 -14.50
C ALA A 243 -2.42 4.03 -15.05
N LEU A 244 -2.32 2.74 -15.41
CA LEU A 244 -3.45 1.99 -15.97
C LEU A 244 -4.59 1.85 -14.94
N TYR A 245 -4.27 1.53 -13.68
CA TYR A 245 -5.27 1.47 -12.62
C TYR A 245 -5.98 2.82 -12.45
N HIS A 246 -5.21 3.90 -12.33
CA HIS A 246 -5.76 5.25 -12.17
C HIS A 246 -6.68 5.63 -13.33
N ASP A 247 -6.21 5.47 -14.57
CA ASP A 247 -6.94 5.86 -15.77
C ASP A 247 -8.21 5.02 -15.97
N ALA A 248 -8.17 3.72 -15.66
CA ALA A 248 -9.33 2.85 -15.76
C ALA A 248 -10.40 3.11 -14.69
N ILE A 249 -9.99 3.53 -13.49
CA ILE A 249 -10.92 3.68 -12.35
C ILE A 249 -11.40 5.12 -12.18
N PHE A 250 -10.54 6.13 -12.38
CA PHE A 250 -10.84 7.53 -12.01
C PHE A 250 -10.94 8.48 -13.20
N ALA A 251 -10.43 8.11 -14.39
CA ALA A 251 -10.48 8.96 -15.57
C ALA A 251 -11.58 8.48 -16.54
N GLU A 252 -12.84 8.83 -16.29
CA GLU A 252 -14.02 8.37 -17.03
C GLU A 252 -13.93 8.59 -18.56
N THR A 253 -13.19 9.60 -19.00
CA THR A 253 -13.01 9.93 -20.42
C THR A 253 -11.75 9.34 -21.03
N SER A 254 -10.95 8.59 -20.29
CA SER A 254 -9.73 7.98 -20.81
C SER A 254 -10.09 6.75 -21.70
N PRO A 255 -9.24 6.41 -22.70
CA PRO A 255 -9.39 5.15 -23.43
C PRO A 255 -9.35 3.92 -22.50
N GLU A 256 -8.61 4.01 -21.39
CA GLU A 256 -8.44 2.98 -20.39
C GLU A 256 -9.68 2.75 -19.52
N ALA A 257 -10.65 3.69 -19.49
CA ALA A 257 -11.93 3.53 -18.80
C ALA A 257 -12.70 2.28 -19.29
N SER A 258 -12.54 1.91 -20.55
CA SER A 258 -13.10 0.66 -21.11
C SER A 258 -12.52 -0.61 -20.49
N GLN A 259 -11.40 -0.53 -19.77
CA GLN A 259 -10.73 -1.64 -19.09
C GLN A 259 -11.16 -1.81 -17.61
N LYS A 260 -12.07 -0.96 -17.12
CA LYS A 260 -12.51 -0.96 -15.70
C LYS A 260 -12.92 -2.37 -15.23
N ASP A 261 -13.79 -3.04 -15.97
CA ASP A 261 -14.26 -4.38 -15.59
C ASP A 261 -13.12 -5.39 -15.55
N ALA A 262 -12.19 -5.32 -16.50
CA ALA A 262 -11.03 -6.20 -16.53
C ALA A 262 -10.07 -5.93 -15.37
N ILE A 263 -9.90 -4.67 -14.95
CA ILE A 263 -9.14 -4.30 -13.75
C ILE A 263 -9.83 -4.84 -12.48
N ILE A 264 -11.14 -4.72 -12.37
CA ILE A 264 -11.91 -5.26 -11.25
C ILE A 264 -11.73 -6.78 -11.15
N GLN A 265 -11.78 -7.51 -12.26
CA GLN A 265 -11.52 -8.96 -12.28
C GLN A 265 -10.08 -9.29 -11.84
N THR A 266 -9.10 -8.52 -12.30
CA THR A 266 -7.71 -8.65 -11.83
C THR A 266 -7.64 -8.48 -10.32
N LEU A 267 -8.22 -7.42 -9.77
CA LEU A 267 -8.19 -7.14 -8.34
C LEU A 267 -8.93 -8.21 -7.53
N SER A 268 -10.06 -8.71 -8.03
CA SER A 268 -10.80 -9.84 -7.45
C SER A 268 -9.92 -11.09 -7.34
N LYS A 269 -9.19 -11.44 -8.40
CA LYS A 269 -8.27 -12.58 -8.44
C LYS A 269 -7.17 -12.49 -7.36
N TYR A 270 -6.54 -11.31 -7.20
CA TYR A 270 -5.41 -11.14 -6.27
C TYR A 270 -5.85 -10.94 -4.81
N SER A 271 -6.95 -10.25 -4.58
CA SER A 271 -7.47 -9.98 -3.22
C SER A 271 -8.32 -11.13 -2.67
N GLY A 272 -8.98 -11.88 -3.54
CA GLY A 272 -9.99 -12.88 -3.16
C GLY A 272 -11.36 -12.28 -2.87
N LEU A 273 -11.58 -10.99 -3.15
CA LEU A 273 -12.86 -10.31 -3.03
C LEU A 273 -13.74 -10.58 -4.26
N SER A 274 -15.06 -10.52 -4.09
CA SER A 274 -15.97 -10.48 -5.24
C SER A 274 -15.81 -9.18 -6.03
N PRO A 275 -16.21 -9.13 -7.32
CA PRO A 275 -16.17 -7.89 -8.10
C PRO A 275 -16.91 -6.72 -7.46
N ASP A 276 -18.06 -6.98 -6.82
CA ASP A 276 -18.86 -5.96 -6.13
C ASP A 276 -18.12 -5.40 -4.90
N GLU A 277 -17.48 -6.29 -4.11
CA GLU A 277 -16.65 -5.87 -2.96
C GLU A 277 -15.42 -5.08 -3.41
N VAL A 278 -14.83 -5.43 -4.56
CA VAL A 278 -13.75 -4.63 -5.16
C VAL A 278 -14.24 -3.23 -5.51
N LEU A 279 -15.38 -3.12 -6.20
CA LEU A 279 -15.99 -1.83 -6.58
C LEU A 279 -16.27 -0.92 -5.38
N GLU A 280 -16.79 -1.50 -4.30
CA GLU A 280 -17.10 -0.77 -3.06
C GLU A 280 -15.85 -0.39 -2.25
N SER A 281 -14.67 -0.94 -2.57
CA SER A 281 -13.43 -0.80 -1.80
C SER A 281 -12.28 -0.19 -2.60
N LEU A 282 -12.54 0.37 -3.79
CA LEU A 282 -11.52 1.01 -4.62
C LEU A 282 -10.89 2.18 -3.87
N ASN A 283 -9.57 2.23 -3.86
CA ASN A 283 -8.78 3.25 -3.19
C ASN A 283 -7.97 4.08 -4.19
N PHE A 284 -7.55 5.26 -3.76
CA PHE A 284 -6.77 6.14 -4.61
C PHE A 284 -5.32 5.70 -4.72
N ILE A 285 -4.81 5.61 -5.94
CA ILE A 285 -3.39 5.47 -6.27
C ILE A 285 -3.05 6.54 -7.29
N ASP A 286 -2.02 7.32 -7.02
CA ASP A 286 -1.57 8.37 -7.93
C ASP A 286 -1.13 7.80 -9.28
N ARG A 287 -1.53 8.47 -10.38
CA ARG A 287 -1.26 8.05 -11.76
C ARG A 287 0.21 7.82 -12.07
N LYS A 288 1.07 8.64 -11.49
CA LYS A 288 2.52 8.60 -11.71
C LYS A 288 3.26 7.96 -10.53
N ALA A 289 2.51 7.47 -9.53
CA ALA A 289 3.04 7.00 -8.25
C ALA A 289 3.90 8.07 -7.55
N GLU A 290 3.45 9.34 -7.60
CA GLU A 290 4.08 10.48 -6.94
C GLU A 290 3.83 10.40 -5.43
N LEU A 291 4.90 10.60 -4.64
CA LEU A 291 4.88 10.49 -3.18
C LEU A 291 4.66 11.87 -2.55
N ASP A 292 3.74 11.96 -1.61
CA ASP A 292 3.58 13.13 -0.75
C ASP A 292 4.69 13.15 0.31
N VAL A 293 5.80 13.80 -0.02
CA VAL A 293 7.00 13.87 0.83
C VAL A 293 6.75 14.70 2.08
N ASP A 294 5.90 15.71 1.98
CA ASP A 294 5.55 16.56 3.12
C ASP A 294 4.73 15.78 4.13
N ASP A 295 3.78 14.96 3.66
CA ASP A 295 3.03 14.08 4.56
C ASP A 295 3.92 12.99 5.16
N ILE A 296 4.87 12.40 4.42
CA ILE A 296 5.86 11.47 5.00
C ILE A 296 6.64 12.15 6.13
N SER A 297 7.06 13.40 5.93
CA SER A 297 7.74 14.19 6.98
C SER A 297 6.84 14.40 8.18
N HIS A 298 5.56 14.74 7.95
CA HIS A 298 4.58 14.91 9.03
C HIS A 298 4.30 13.61 9.80
N GLN A 299 4.23 12.46 9.12
CA GLN A 299 4.10 11.16 9.75
C GLN A 299 5.30 10.88 10.68
N ILE A 300 6.52 11.10 10.20
CA ILE A 300 7.75 10.90 11.00
C ILE A 300 7.73 11.78 12.25
N GLU A 301 7.41 13.06 12.12
CA GLU A 301 7.36 13.98 13.27
C GLU A 301 6.25 13.61 14.25
N THR A 302 5.08 13.20 13.76
CA THR A 302 3.99 12.69 14.62
C THR A 302 4.45 11.47 15.42
N TRP A 303 5.18 10.54 14.81
CA TRP A 303 5.69 9.36 15.51
C TRP A 303 6.83 9.68 16.48
N LYS A 304 7.67 10.70 16.19
CA LYS A 304 8.68 11.21 17.14
C LYS A 304 8.01 11.78 18.38
N GLN A 305 6.96 12.59 18.23
CA GLN A 305 6.18 13.14 19.35
C GLN A 305 5.56 12.04 20.22
N GLN A 306 5.21 10.90 19.61
CA GLN A 306 4.73 9.71 20.31
C GLN A 306 5.86 8.82 20.87
N ASN A 307 7.12 9.22 20.79
CA ASN A 307 8.31 8.43 21.17
C ASN A 307 8.35 7.04 20.48
N LYS A 308 7.89 6.95 19.25
CA LYS A 308 7.83 5.68 18.48
C LYS A 308 8.82 5.62 17.33
N VAL A 309 9.42 6.74 16.96
CA VAL A 309 10.44 6.83 15.89
C VAL A 309 11.62 7.62 16.41
N GLY A 310 12.84 7.20 16.07
CA GLY A 310 14.08 7.83 16.46
C GLY A 310 14.18 9.29 15.98
N ALA A 311 14.80 10.16 16.77
CA ALA A 311 14.90 11.60 16.47
C ALA A 311 15.70 11.91 15.20
N ASP A 312 16.60 11.02 14.80
CA ASP A 312 17.47 11.09 13.62
C ASP A 312 16.79 10.71 12.30
N VAL A 313 15.60 10.09 12.36
CA VAL A 313 14.86 9.67 11.15
C VAL A 313 14.31 10.90 10.41
N THR A 314 14.57 11.00 9.11
CA THR A 314 14.05 12.07 8.24
C THR A 314 13.50 11.49 6.94
N ALA A 315 12.57 12.19 6.29
CA ALA A 315 12.02 11.77 5.00
C ALA A 315 13.13 11.60 3.95
N ASN A 316 14.05 12.57 3.83
CA ASN A 316 15.17 12.49 2.89
C ASN A 316 16.12 11.29 3.17
N GLY A 317 16.23 10.89 4.44
CA GLY A 317 17.07 9.74 4.83
C GLY A 317 16.49 8.39 4.40
N ILE A 318 15.19 8.30 4.19
CA ILE A 318 14.48 7.04 3.91
C ILE A 318 13.90 6.94 2.49
N ILE A 319 13.82 8.06 1.77
CA ILE A 319 13.35 8.12 0.38
C ILE A 319 14.54 8.00 -0.55
N ASP A 320 14.41 7.21 -1.60
CA ASP A 320 15.37 7.17 -2.70
C ASP A 320 14.95 8.15 -3.79
N ALA A 321 15.54 9.35 -3.76
CA ALA A 321 15.16 10.46 -4.63
C ALA A 321 15.43 10.21 -6.14
N GLU A 322 16.19 9.18 -6.50
CA GLU A 322 16.41 8.82 -7.91
C GLU A 322 15.14 8.18 -8.52
N PHE A 323 14.38 7.43 -7.73
CA PHE A 323 13.20 6.69 -8.21
C PHE A 323 11.89 7.36 -7.86
N VAL A 324 11.86 8.09 -6.73
CA VAL A 324 10.66 8.75 -6.22
C VAL A 324 10.48 10.12 -6.89
N THR A 325 9.29 10.33 -7.46
CA THR A 325 8.82 11.66 -7.85
C THR A 325 7.99 12.23 -6.70
N ALA A 326 8.34 13.42 -6.22
CA ALA A 326 7.54 14.11 -5.22
C ALA A 326 6.24 14.63 -5.85
N ARG A 327 5.13 14.52 -5.12
CA ARG A 327 3.87 15.17 -5.48
C ARG A 327 4.04 16.69 -5.30
N PRO A 328 3.54 17.52 -6.26
CA PRO A 328 3.60 18.99 -6.16
C PRO A 328 2.76 19.54 -5.00
#